data_b0a403d1c506e6d4bc28108cb76c0c4c
#
_entry.id   b0a403d1c506e6d4bc28108cb76c0c4c
#
_cell.length_a   1.000
_cell.length_b   1.000
_cell.length_c   1.000
_cell.angle_alpha   90.00
_cell.angle_beta   90.00
_cell.angle_gamma   90.00
#
_symmetry.space_group_name_H-M   'P 1'
#
loop_
_entity.id
_entity.type
_entity.pdbx_description
1 polymer ?
#
loop_
_entity_poly.entity_id
_entity_poly.type
_entity_poly.pdbx_seq_one_letter_code
_entity_poly.pdbx_strand_id
1 'polypeptide(L)'
;MCGLAGFLRTTSTPDREAHQRWLDNMGQAIVHRGPDAGSTWLDDSVGMVHRRLSIIDLSDAGTQPMVSSSGRYVIAYNGEIYNFQKLRDELISQGHSFRTRTDTEVLLALYEIHGPECLQQLNGMFTLAIWDRTTRKLFLARDRLGKKPLYFYEANGQFAF
;
A
#
# COMPACT_ATOMS: atom_id res chain seq x y z
N MET A 1 -2.00 15.11 0.60
CA MET A 1 -2.54 13.73 0.44
C MET A 1 -1.46 12.88 -0.20
N CYS A 2 -1.25 11.68 0.31
CA CYS A 2 -0.23 10.76 -0.20
C CYS A 2 -0.41 10.40 -1.67
N GLY A 3 0.62 9.88 -2.29
CA GLY A 3 0.59 9.28 -3.62
C GLY A 3 1.15 7.87 -3.58
N LEU A 4 0.59 6.98 -4.37
CA LEU A 4 1.14 5.65 -4.59
C LEU A 4 1.18 5.35 -6.08
N ALA A 5 2.16 4.58 -6.49
CA ALA A 5 2.26 4.02 -7.83
C ALA A 5 3.04 2.70 -7.78
N GLY A 6 2.96 1.93 -8.84
CA GLY A 6 3.72 0.70 -8.92
C GLY A 6 3.50 -0.02 -10.22
N PHE A 7 4.16 -1.18 -10.34
CA PHE A 7 4.04 -2.06 -11.50
C PHE A 7 4.06 -3.53 -11.08
N LEU A 8 3.47 -4.35 -11.94
CA LEU A 8 3.59 -5.81 -11.93
C LEU A 8 3.99 -6.28 -13.33
N ARG A 9 4.95 -7.20 -13.41
CA ARG A 9 5.39 -7.81 -14.67
C ARG A 9 5.15 -9.31 -14.64
N THR A 10 4.63 -9.82 -15.73
CA THR A 10 4.43 -11.27 -15.95
C THR A 10 5.57 -11.88 -16.75
N THR A 11 6.39 -11.07 -17.42
CA THR A 11 7.55 -11.51 -18.21
C THR A 11 8.85 -11.27 -17.47
N SER A 12 9.65 -12.31 -17.35
CA SER A 12 10.87 -12.31 -16.54
C SER A 12 12.12 -11.93 -17.34
N THR A 13 12.56 -10.71 -17.24
CA THR A 13 13.99 -10.39 -17.26
C THR A 13 14.26 -9.55 -16.02
N PRO A 14 14.97 -10.07 -15.01
CA PRO A 14 15.22 -9.32 -13.78
C PRO A 14 16.33 -8.28 -14.05
N ASP A 15 15.94 -7.12 -14.57
CA ASP A 15 16.78 -5.94 -14.52
C ASP A 15 16.34 -5.09 -13.31
N ARG A 16 16.90 -5.43 -12.15
CA ARG A 16 16.58 -4.76 -10.88
C ARG A 16 16.90 -3.26 -10.93
N GLU A 17 17.95 -2.88 -11.65
CA GLU A 17 18.32 -1.45 -11.79
C GLU A 17 17.31 -0.71 -12.65
N ALA A 18 16.86 -1.29 -13.76
CA ALA A 18 15.81 -0.68 -14.57
C ALA A 18 14.49 -0.56 -13.78
N HIS A 19 14.12 -1.58 -13.01
CA HIS A 19 12.93 -1.54 -12.16
C HIS A 19 13.02 -0.47 -11.08
N GLN A 20 14.19 -0.29 -10.47
CA GLN A 20 14.40 0.78 -9.50
C GLN A 20 14.27 2.15 -10.17
N ARG A 21 14.90 2.37 -11.33
CA ARG A 21 14.74 3.62 -12.10
C ARG A 21 13.27 3.93 -12.44
N TRP A 22 12.47 2.90 -12.77
CA TRP A 22 11.03 3.11 -13.00
C TRP A 22 10.31 3.58 -11.75
N LEU A 23 10.57 2.96 -10.60
CA LEU A 23 9.98 3.40 -9.32
C LEU A 23 10.40 4.82 -8.95
N ASP A 24 11.67 5.16 -9.18
CA ASP A 24 12.17 6.51 -8.91
C ASP A 24 11.46 7.55 -9.79
N ASN A 25 11.28 7.25 -11.08
CA ASN A 25 10.56 8.11 -12.01
C ASN A 25 9.07 8.23 -11.64
N MET A 26 8.41 7.11 -11.31
CA MET A 26 7.02 7.12 -10.83
C MET A 26 6.90 7.95 -9.54
N GLY A 27 7.82 7.75 -8.59
CA GLY A 27 7.85 8.51 -7.36
C GLY A 27 8.08 10.00 -7.58
N GLN A 28 8.93 10.37 -8.52
CA GLN A 28 9.16 11.77 -8.88
C GLN A 28 7.93 12.40 -9.52
N ALA A 29 7.23 11.68 -10.39
CA ALA A 29 6.01 12.18 -11.03
C ALA A 29 4.89 12.52 -10.03
N ILE A 30 4.84 11.81 -8.90
CA ILE A 30 3.83 12.01 -7.84
C ILE A 30 4.37 12.72 -6.59
N VAL A 31 5.56 13.34 -6.63
CA VAL A 31 6.16 14.02 -5.47
C VAL A 31 5.26 15.13 -4.89
N HIS A 32 4.51 15.83 -5.75
CA HIS A 32 3.57 16.87 -5.35
C HIS A 32 2.42 16.35 -4.46
N ARG A 33 2.17 15.04 -4.43
CA ARG A 33 1.14 14.41 -3.60
C ARG A 33 1.59 14.21 -2.16
N GLY A 34 2.87 13.98 -1.96
CA GLY A 34 3.45 13.71 -0.64
C GLY A 34 4.91 14.14 -0.60
N PRO A 35 5.15 15.42 -0.29
CA PRO A 35 6.49 16.00 -0.32
C PRO A 35 7.35 15.60 0.88
N ASP A 36 6.75 15.14 1.99
CA ASP A 36 7.45 14.98 3.28
C ASP A 36 8.42 13.79 3.27
N ALA A 37 8.01 12.68 2.65
CA ALA A 37 8.84 11.49 2.53
C ALA A 37 8.46 10.65 1.30
N GLY A 38 9.39 9.79 0.89
CA GLY A 38 9.13 8.82 -0.18
C GLY A 38 9.98 7.59 -0.01
N SER A 39 9.41 6.44 -0.28
CA SER A 39 10.15 5.19 -0.33
C SER A 39 9.62 4.23 -1.37
N THR A 40 10.46 3.29 -1.73
CA THR A 40 10.18 2.24 -2.71
C THR A 40 10.34 0.87 -2.08
N TRP A 41 9.60 -0.08 -2.61
CA TRP A 41 9.76 -1.49 -2.31
C TRP A 41 9.75 -2.28 -3.62
N LEU A 42 10.70 -3.17 -3.79
CA LEU A 42 10.92 -3.91 -5.03
C LEU A 42 11.16 -5.39 -4.72
N ASP A 43 10.36 -6.23 -5.37
CA ASP A 43 10.55 -7.68 -5.50
C ASP A 43 10.84 -8.04 -6.96
N ASP A 44 11.01 -9.31 -7.30
CA ASP A 44 11.40 -9.76 -8.64
C ASP A 44 10.50 -9.25 -9.76
N SER A 45 9.19 -9.25 -9.54
CA SER A 45 8.18 -8.91 -10.57
C SER A 45 7.29 -7.73 -10.23
N VAL A 46 7.35 -7.22 -9.01
CA VAL A 46 6.49 -6.12 -8.56
C VAL A 46 7.32 -5.04 -7.90
N GLY A 47 6.98 -3.80 -8.19
CA GLY A 47 7.54 -2.64 -7.53
C GLY A 47 6.45 -1.68 -7.08
N MET A 48 6.63 -1.09 -5.91
CA MET A 48 5.74 -0.09 -5.33
C MET A 48 6.54 1.13 -4.88
N VAL A 49 5.99 2.29 -5.10
CA VAL A 49 6.49 3.56 -4.57
C VAL A 49 5.36 4.28 -3.84
N HIS A 50 5.72 4.90 -2.73
CA HIS A 50 4.80 5.73 -1.96
C HIS A 50 5.43 7.10 -1.70
N ARG A 51 4.63 8.16 -1.82
CA ARG A 51 4.95 9.53 -1.42
C ARG A 51 4.03 9.93 -0.28
N ARG A 52 4.62 10.34 0.82
CA ARG A 52 3.94 10.57 2.09
C ARG A 52 3.71 12.06 2.33
N LEU A 53 2.47 12.39 2.71
CA LEU A 53 2.14 13.59 3.48
C LEU A 53 1.80 13.10 4.89
N SER A 54 2.62 13.46 5.87
CA SER A 54 2.50 12.98 7.25
C SER A 54 1.41 13.73 7.99
N ILE A 55 0.33 13.04 8.41
CA ILE A 55 -0.84 13.63 9.06
C ILE A 55 -1.11 12.99 10.43
N ILE A 56 -1.28 11.67 10.49
CA ILE A 56 -1.69 10.94 11.71
C ILE A 56 -0.48 10.58 12.57
N ASP A 57 0.55 10.01 11.97
CA ASP A 57 1.78 9.61 12.63
C ASP A 57 2.94 10.34 11.96
N LEU A 58 3.65 11.18 12.68
CA LEU A 58 4.77 11.96 12.13
C LEU A 58 6.10 11.20 12.18
N SER A 59 6.13 10.01 12.79
CA SER A 59 7.33 9.19 12.88
C SER A 59 7.60 8.42 11.57
N ASP A 60 8.83 7.95 11.43
CA ASP A 60 9.24 7.09 10.30
C ASP A 60 8.55 5.71 10.33
N ALA A 61 7.96 5.32 11.46
CA ALA A 61 7.26 4.05 11.60
C ALA A 61 6.04 3.92 10.67
N GLY A 62 5.43 5.06 10.28
CA GLY A 62 4.34 5.10 9.29
C GLY A 62 4.80 5.09 7.82
N THR A 63 6.07 4.84 7.54
CA THR A 63 6.60 4.80 6.16
C THR A 63 5.98 3.65 5.36
N GLN A 64 5.68 3.93 4.10
CA GLN A 64 5.14 2.97 3.14
C GLN A 64 5.99 2.96 1.86
N PRO A 65 6.04 1.80 1.14
CA PRO A 65 5.27 0.58 1.34
C PRO A 65 5.59 -0.10 2.67
N MET A 66 4.53 -0.55 3.39
CA MET A 66 4.65 -1.16 4.71
C MET A 66 4.54 -2.69 4.60
N VAL A 67 5.43 -3.39 5.31
CA VAL A 67 5.43 -4.86 5.37
C VAL A 67 4.65 -5.31 6.60
N SER A 68 3.76 -6.31 6.44
CA SER A 68 3.00 -6.89 7.54
C SER A 68 3.89 -7.56 8.60
N SER A 69 3.34 -7.82 9.76
CA SER A 69 4.06 -8.47 10.86
C SER A 69 4.56 -9.87 10.51
N SER A 70 3.82 -10.62 9.70
CA SER A 70 4.24 -11.92 9.16
C SER A 70 5.30 -11.84 8.06
N GLY A 71 5.53 -10.65 7.49
CA GLY A 71 6.39 -10.45 6.32
C GLY A 71 5.76 -10.90 4.99
N ARG A 72 4.52 -11.39 5.01
CA ARG A 72 3.83 -11.91 3.82
C ARG A 72 3.29 -10.81 2.91
N TYR A 73 2.67 -9.79 3.49
CA TYR A 73 2.00 -8.75 2.72
C TYR A 73 2.78 -7.44 2.73
N VAL A 74 2.71 -6.72 1.62
CA VAL A 74 3.27 -5.38 1.48
C VAL A 74 2.18 -4.45 0.96
N ILE A 75 1.94 -3.34 1.66
CA ILE A 75 0.90 -2.37 1.30
C ILE A 75 1.49 -1.02 0.92
N ALA A 76 0.94 -0.43 -0.16
CA ALA A 76 0.97 1.00 -0.43
C ALA A 76 -0.47 1.53 -0.40
N TYR A 77 -0.71 2.59 0.35
CA TYR A 77 -2.04 3.08 0.68
C TYR A 77 -2.09 4.61 0.71
N ASN A 78 -3.11 5.17 0.08
CA ASN A 78 -3.44 6.59 0.17
C ASN A 78 -4.90 6.75 0.58
N GLY A 79 -5.13 7.19 1.80
CA GLY A 79 -6.49 7.32 2.31
C GLY A 79 -6.55 7.70 3.76
N GLU A 80 -7.74 7.52 4.32
CA GLU A 80 -8.05 7.67 5.72
C GLU A 80 -9.20 6.73 6.08
N ILE A 81 -8.96 5.81 7.02
CA ILE A 81 -9.96 4.90 7.56
C ILE A 81 -10.51 5.51 8.84
N TYR A 82 -11.69 6.11 8.78
CA TYR A 82 -12.27 6.90 9.87
C TYR A 82 -12.56 6.07 11.13
N ASN A 83 -12.89 4.80 10.97
CA ASN A 83 -13.17 3.88 12.09
C ASN A 83 -11.97 3.04 12.53
N PHE A 84 -10.72 3.43 12.14
CA PHE A 84 -9.53 2.61 12.40
C PHE A 84 -9.25 2.41 13.89
N GLN A 85 -9.57 3.38 14.75
CA GLN A 85 -9.37 3.25 16.20
C GLN A 85 -10.22 2.10 16.77
N LYS A 86 -11.50 2.06 16.42
CA LYS A 86 -12.39 0.97 16.83
C LYS A 86 -11.87 -0.39 16.35
N LEU A 87 -11.50 -0.48 15.07
CA LEU A 87 -10.96 -1.71 14.49
C LEU A 87 -9.63 -2.13 15.15
N ARG A 88 -8.79 -1.16 15.51
CA ARG A 88 -7.56 -1.38 16.26
C ARG A 88 -7.84 -1.99 17.64
N ASP A 89 -8.78 -1.42 18.39
CA ASP A 89 -9.14 -1.89 19.73
C ASP A 89 -9.72 -3.31 19.69
N GLU A 90 -10.53 -3.61 18.69
CA GLU A 90 -11.04 -4.96 18.43
C GLU A 90 -9.90 -5.96 18.17
N LEU A 91 -8.93 -5.61 17.31
CA LEU A 91 -7.77 -6.44 17.03
C LEU A 91 -6.87 -6.63 18.27
N ILE A 92 -6.67 -5.58 19.07
CA ILE A 92 -5.91 -5.69 20.34
C ILE A 92 -6.62 -6.66 21.30
N SER A 93 -7.94 -6.62 21.40
CA SER A 93 -8.71 -7.56 22.23
C SER A 93 -8.58 -9.02 21.78
N GLN A 94 -8.23 -9.24 20.52
CA GLN A 94 -7.95 -10.55 19.91
C GLN A 94 -6.45 -10.95 20.01
N GLY A 95 -5.63 -10.13 20.67
CA GLY A 95 -4.24 -10.44 20.91
C GLY A 95 -3.25 -9.86 19.88
N HIS A 96 -3.71 -9.00 18.97
CA HIS A 96 -2.81 -8.32 18.03
C HIS A 96 -2.05 -7.18 18.70
N SER A 97 -0.81 -6.97 18.27
CA SER A 97 0.02 -5.85 18.69
C SER A 97 0.39 -4.99 17.48
N PHE A 98 0.54 -3.69 17.72
CA PHE A 98 0.85 -2.70 16.69
C PHE A 98 2.11 -1.93 17.02
N ARG A 99 2.93 -1.65 16.01
CA ARG A 99 4.18 -0.90 16.10
C ARG A 99 3.99 0.59 15.86
N THR A 100 2.94 0.94 15.12
CA THR A 100 2.63 2.31 14.70
C THR A 100 1.26 2.74 15.23
N ARG A 101 0.93 4.02 15.04
CA ARG A 101 -0.40 4.55 15.31
C ARG A 101 -1.20 4.81 14.04
N THR A 102 -0.75 4.26 12.91
CA THR A 102 -1.37 4.50 11.61
C THR A 102 -2.57 3.60 11.37
N ASP A 103 -3.53 4.10 10.60
CA ASP A 103 -4.62 3.33 10.02
C ASP A 103 -4.11 2.30 8.98
N THR A 104 -2.98 2.57 8.34
CA THR A 104 -2.32 1.66 7.39
C THR A 104 -1.97 0.31 8.04
N GLU A 105 -1.39 0.32 9.25
CA GLU A 105 -1.04 -0.93 9.93
C GLU A 105 -2.28 -1.71 10.36
N VAL A 106 -3.34 -1.01 10.78
CA VAL A 106 -4.64 -1.63 11.12
C VAL A 106 -5.27 -2.28 9.90
N LEU A 107 -5.29 -1.57 8.77
CA LEU A 107 -5.77 -2.10 7.50
C LEU A 107 -4.99 -3.34 7.06
N LEU A 108 -3.67 -3.30 7.17
CA LEU A 108 -2.80 -4.42 6.79
C LEU A 108 -3.05 -5.65 7.68
N ALA A 109 -3.24 -5.46 8.99
CA ALA A 109 -3.59 -6.52 9.92
C ALA A 109 -4.98 -7.13 9.61
N LEU A 110 -5.97 -6.30 9.30
CA LEU A 110 -7.30 -6.77 8.87
C LEU A 110 -7.22 -7.58 7.58
N TYR A 111 -6.42 -7.11 6.62
CA TYR A 111 -6.23 -7.85 5.36
C TYR A 111 -5.52 -9.20 5.58
N GLU A 112 -4.59 -9.27 6.52
CA GLU A 112 -3.90 -10.51 6.88
C GLU A 112 -4.85 -11.56 7.45
N ILE A 113 -5.90 -11.13 8.19
CA ILE A 113 -6.89 -12.01 8.82
C ILE A 113 -8.02 -12.38 7.84
N HIS A 114 -8.58 -11.39 7.15
CA HIS A 114 -9.82 -11.52 6.40
C HIS A 114 -9.64 -11.48 4.88
N GLY A 115 -8.40 -11.24 4.39
CA GLY A 115 -8.17 -11.02 2.97
C GLY A 115 -8.98 -9.83 2.43
N PRO A 116 -9.45 -9.89 1.17
CA PRO A 116 -10.25 -8.83 0.55
C PRO A 116 -11.54 -8.48 1.29
N GLU A 117 -12.12 -9.39 2.06
CA GLU A 117 -13.36 -9.18 2.82
C GLU A 117 -13.21 -8.11 3.92
N CYS A 118 -11.98 -7.80 4.32
CA CYS A 118 -11.71 -6.71 5.27
C CYS A 118 -12.28 -5.36 4.79
N LEU A 119 -12.42 -5.16 3.46
CA LEU A 119 -12.96 -3.93 2.90
C LEU A 119 -14.40 -3.64 3.37
N GLN A 120 -15.15 -4.66 3.73
CA GLN A 120 -16.54 -4.51 4.21
C GLN A 120 -16.59 -3.84 5.59
N GLN A 121 -15.54 -3.95 6.38
CA GLN A 121 -15.43 -3.36 7.72
C GLN A 121 -14.95 -1.91 7.69
N LEU A 122 -14.42 -1.45 6.55
CA LEU A 122 -13.81 -0.13 6.44
C LEU A 122 -14.85 0.96 6.20
N ASN A 123 -14.76 2.02 6.98
CA ASN A 123 -15.43 3.29 6.73
C ASN A 123 -14.33 4.35 6.47
N GLY A 124 -14.25 4.84 5.23
CA GLY A 124 -13.19 5.77 4.86
C GLY A 124 -13.13 6.07 3.38
N MET A 125 -12.13 6.84 3.01
CA MET A 125 -11.77 7.14 1.62
C MET A 125 -10.38 6.59 1.35
N PHE A 126 -10.22 5.76 0.33
CA PHE A 126 -8.93 5.11 0.11
C PHE A 126 -8.71 4.60 -1.32
N THR A 127 -7.44 4.51 -1.66
CA THR A 127 -6.91 3.62 -2.68
C THR A 127 -5.72 2.86 -2.11
N LEU A 128 -5.61 1.59 -2.46
CA LEU A 128 -4.56 0.72 -1.92
C LEU A 128 -4.07 -0.29 -2.95
N ALA A 129 -2.83 -0.70 -2.76
CA ALA A 129 -2.20 -1.82 -3.43
C ALA A 129 -1.60 -2.75 -2.38
N ILE A 130 -1.96 -4.02 -2.38
CA ILE A 130 -1.39 -5.03 -1.48
C ILE A 130 -0.79 -6.16 -2.32
N TRP A 131 0.49 -6.44 -2.09
CA TRP A 131 1.20 -7.57 -2.66
C TRP A 131 1.26 -8.73 -1.69
N ASP A 132 0.78 -9.91 -2.09
CA ASP A 132 0.98 -11.17 -1.38
C ASP A 132 2.23 -11.85 -1.92
N ARG A 133 3.30 -11.84 -1.14
CA ARG A 133 4.61 -12.42 -1.50
C ARG A 133 4.56 -13.94 -1.64
N THR A 134 3.64 -14.60 -0.94
CA THR A 134 3.48 -16.07 -0.97
C THR A 134 2.74 -16.53 -2.21
N THR A 135 1.59 -15.91 -2.50
CA THR A 135 0.76 -16.30 -3.66
C THR A 135 1.11 -15.52 -4.93
N ARG A 136 1.99 -14.50 -4.83
CA ARG A 136 2.40 -13.61 -5.93
C ARG A 136 1.21 -12.93 -6.61
N LYS A 137 0.29 -12.42 -5.78
CA LYS A 137 -0.91 -11.72 -6.23
C LYS A 137 -0.88 -10.27 -5.80
N LEU A 138 -1.16 -9.39 -6.75
CA LEU A 138 -1.40 -7.96 -6.50
C LEU A 138 -2.90 -7.73 -6.34
N PHE A 139 -3.30 -7.21 -5.19
CA PHE A 139 -4.66 -6.78 -4.90
C PHE A 139 -4.74 -5.26 -4.93
N LEU A 140 -5.63 -4.73 -5.76
CA LEU A 140 -5.90 -3.30 -5.84
C LEU A 140 -7.34 -3.02 -5.43
N ALA A 141 -7.55 -1.98 -4.63
CA ALA A 141 -8.89 -1.55 -4.27
C ALA A 141 -8.97 -0.03 -4.10
N ARG A 142 -10.18 0.50 -4.25
CA ARG A 142 -10.53 1.87 -3.91
C ARG A 142 -11.84 1.92 -3.13
N ASP A 143 -12.08 3.02 -2.45
CA ASP A 143 -13.32 3.23 -1.69
C ASP A 143 -14.57 3.19 -2.58
N ARG A 144 -15.72 2.88 -1.96
CA ARG A 144 -17.00 2.63 -2.66
C ARG A 144 -17.47 3.80 -3.52
N LEU A 145 -17.15 5.02 -3.12
CA LEU A 145 -17.56 6.25 -3.81
C LEU A 145 -16.49 6.76 -4.79
N GLY A 146 -15.32 6.11 -4.85
CA GLY A 146 -14.19 6.53 -5.67
C GLY A 146 -13.62 7.90 -5.28
N LYS A 147 -13.71 8.29 -3.99
CA LYS A 147 -13.14 9.55 -3.49
C LYS A 147 -11.63 9.62 -3.68
N LYS A 148 -10.94 8.48 -3.60
CA LYS A 148 -9.56 8.36 -4.00
C LYS A 148 -9.51 7.71 -5.39
N PRO A 149 -8.85 8.35 -6.38
CA PRO A 149 -8.72 7.77 -7.71
C PRO A 149 -7.78 6.57 -7.69
N LEU A 150 -8.07 5.58 -8.53
CA LEU A 150 -7.17 4.50 -8.88
C LEU A 150 -7.14 4.39 -10.40
N TYR A 151 -5.96 4.58 -10.97
CA TYR A 151 -5.71 4.42 -12.40
C TYR A 151 -4.84 3.18 -12.62
N PHE A 152 -5.02 2.51 -13.72
CA PHE A 152 -4.15 1.42 -14.12
C PHE A 152 -3.97 1.38 -15.64
N TYR A 153 -2.89 0.76 -16.05
CA TYR A 153 -2.53 0.54 -17.43
C TYR A 153 -2.00 -0.89 -17.59
N GLU A 154 -2.45 -1.57 -18.63
CA GLU A 154 -2.01 -2.93 -18.95
C GLU A 154 -1.65 -3.03 -20.42
N ALA A 155 -0.43 -3.42 -20.73
CA ALA A 155 0.02 -3.73 -22.07
C ALA A 155 1.29 -4.60 -22.04
N ASN A 156 1.43 -5.49 -23.02
CA ASN A 156 2.65 -6.28 -23.27
C ASN A 156 3.19 -7.03 -22.04
N GLY A 157 2.29 -7.60 -21.22
CA GLY A 157 2.67 -8.31 -20.00
C GLY A 157 3.19 -7.39 -18.87
N GLN A 158 2.94 -6.10 -18.97
CA GLN A 158 3.22 -5.11 -17.95
C GLN A 158 1.90 -4.53 -17.45
N PHE A 159 1.78 -4.44 -16.14
CA PHE A 159 0.68 -3.77 -15.46
C PHE A 159 1.24 -2.65 -14.60
N ALA A 160 0.69 -1.45 -14.70
CA ALA A 160 1.06 -0.30 -13.87
C ALA A 160 -0.16 0.32 -13.21
N PHE A 161 0.00 0.94 -12.04
CA PHE A 161 -1.06 1.58 -11.27
C PHE A 161 -0.56 2.84 -10.55
#